data_830e74fedf642547394b2e9f83c736c0
#
_entry.id   830e74fedf642547394b2e9f83c736c0
#
_cell.length_a   1.000
_cell.length_b   1.000
_cell.length_c   1.000
_cell.angle_alpha   90.00
_cell.angle_beta   90.00
_cell.angle_gamma   90.00
#
_symmetry.space_group_name_H-M   'P 1'
#
loop_
_entity.id
_entity.type
_entity.pdbx_description
1 polymer ?
#
loop_
_entity_poly.entity_id
_entity_poly.type
_entity_poly.pdbx_seq_one_letter_code
_entity_poly.pdbx_strand_id
1 'polypeptide(L)'
;MIPLSEWTRSCPLPDRPWLILGKGPSFARRHHLDLSDYNLVSLNHVVREMKVDVAHYIDLDAVEQCADVLPRNADWLLVPRYPHVNFRPSDEPLEMLCDKVPVLRDFATRGRLVWYYHDLRSRPELKERYPADAGPLVRVDAFSAEAVVNVLAALGVKTVRTLGVDGGIHYGSAFHDLNGKTRLANGQSSFDRQFYWIHRTVKENQMDYGPLHDPIRVYVGTDDSQMVAVQVLEFSIRQFASRPVEVVPLLNLPVPMPRDPANRPRTGFSFARFLIPRLAGYRGRAIYLDADMLVFSDIAELWDLPMEKYRVLCSRQDEPPPTWTNNPHFQPGRQMSVMLLDCDRLDWKIDEIVRGLDEGRYNYRQLLCDLCIVPPHEVGETMPAEWNCLEHFQAGRTRLLHYTDMEMQPWRHRHNPLWSIWRAYYRAAVAAGAVQPDLVETGIANGWLLQELADDLRLAPSRMDPMADKGALVCTPTARQRSQELELAALRAEVNILHEEAEILRHEVHARSLQVGEAHAHGGDLLRQAEAVREQQTAALARQIADLGQEVLSLRRSLAWKIGRAVTSPLTTIKKLAPRRAA
;
A
#
# COMPACT_ATOMS: atom_id res chain seq x y z
N MET A 1 -10.38 4.84 36.02
CA MET A 1 -10.39 5.55 34.73
C MET A 1 -9.14 6.40 34.64
N ILE A 2 -8.44 6.39 33.51
CA ILE A 2 -7.15 7.04 33.33
C ILE A 2 -7.30 8.13 32.25
N PRO A 3 -6.94 9.41 32.53
CA PRO A 3 -6.94 10.43 31.49
C PRO A 3 -5.83 10.15 30.46
N LEU A 4 -6.04 10.52 29.21
CA LEU A 4 -5.06 10.31 28.13
C LEU A 4 -3.70 10.94 28.48
N SER A 5 -3.71 12.12 29.12
CA SER A 5 -2.47 12.80 29.54
C SER A 5 -1.62 12.03 30.58
N GLU A 6 -2.26 11.16 31.35
CA GLU A 6 -1.55 10.23 32.25
C GLU A 6 -1.13 8.97 31.52
N TRP A 7 -2.03 8.40 30.69
CA TRP A 7 -1.77 7.20 29.93
C TRP A 7 -0.61 7.38 28.93
N THR A 8 -0.46 8.58 28.33
CA THR A 8 0.68 8.89 27.44
C THR A 8 2.04 8.82 28.14
N ARG A 9 2.08 9.03 29.46
CA ARG A 9 3.33 8.97 30.24
C ARG A 9 3.68 7.57 30.73
N SER A 10 2.71 6.69 30.80
CA SER A 10 2.85 5.36 31.43
C SER A 10 2.17 4.26 30.61
N CYS A 11 2.10 4.41 29.29
CA CYS A 11 1.48 3.42 28.41
C CYS A 11 2.10 2.04 28.66
N PRO A 12 1.31 1.04 29.09
CA PRO A 12 1.84 -0.27 29.46
C PRO A 12 2.08 -1.19 28.25
N LEU A 13 1.77 -0.71 27.03
CA LEU A 13 1.92 -1.49 25.81
C LEU A 13 3.37 -1.44 25.32
N PRO A 14 3.86 -2.50 24.65
CA PRO A 14 5.23 -2.55 24.12
C PRO A 14 5.52 -1.40 23.16
N ASP A 15 6.78 -1.01 23.05
CA ASP A 15 7.26 -0.08 22.03
C ASP A 15 7.31 -0.80 20.67
N ARG A 16 6.19 -0.78 19.97
CA ARG A 16 5.96 -1.39 18.65
C ARG A 16 5.20 -0.44 17.73
N PRO A 17 5.27 -0.63 16.42
CA PRO A 17 4.35 0.02 15.47
C PRO A 17 2.89 -0.25 15.85
N TRP A 18 2.01 0.67 15.50
CA TRP A 18 0.57 0.52 15.74
C TRP A 18 -0.18 0.19 14.46
N LEU A 19 -1.18 -0.68 14.58
CA LEU A 19 -2.09 -1.04 13.52
C LEU A 19 -3.52 -0.62 13.88
N ILE A 20 -4.07 0.31 13.11
CA ILE A 20 -5.46 0.74 13.22
C ILE A 20 -6.33 -0.19 12.39
N LEU A 21 -7.28 -0.84 13.04
CA LEU A 21 -8.21 -1.80 12.44
C LEU A 21 -9.58 -1.15 12.23
N GLY A 22 -9.94 -0.91 10.98
CA GLY A 22 -11.23 -0.35 10.55
C GLY A 22 -12.16 -1.40 9.94
N LYS A 23 -13.34 -0.94 9.47
CA LYS A 23 -14.39 -1.81 8.92
C LYS A 23 -14.40 -1.90 7.39
N GLY A 24 -13.46 -1.26 6.71
CA GLY A 24 -13.39 -1.26 5.25
C GLY A 24 -13.00 -2.62 4.64
N PRO A 25 -13.09 -2.76 3.32
CA PRO A 25 -12.86 -4.01 2.60
C PRO A 25 -11.50 -4.67 2.87
N SER A 26 -10.42 -3.89 3.03
CA SER A 26 -9.08 -4.45 3.26
C SER A 26 -8.94 -5.21 4.59
N PHE A 27 -9.88 -5.01 5.54
CA PHE A 27 -9.89 -5.76 6.80
C PHE A 27 -9.98 -7.29 6.62
N ALA A 28 -10.58 -7.75 5.53
CA ALA A 28 -10.65 -9.17 5.19
C ALA A 28 -9.27 -9.83 5.07
N ARG A 29 -8.22 -9.05 4.78
CA ARG A 29 -6.83 -9.53 4.62
C ARG A 29 -6.17 -9.93 5.94
N ARG A 30 -6.76 -9.62 7.11
CA ARG A 30 -6.22 -9.95 8.44
C ARG A 30 -5.85 -11.42 8.61
N HIS A 31 -6.51 -12.32 7.88
CA HIS A 31 -6.26 -13.76 7.98
C HIS A 31 -4.98 -14.23 7.26
N HIS A 32 -4.41 -13.36 6.41
CA HIS A 32 -3.21 -13.65 5.62
C HIS A 32 -1.98 -12.89 6.10
N LEU A 33 -2.15 -11.99 7.08
CA LEU A 33 -1.11 -11.11 7.60
C LEU A 33 -0.67 -11.57 9.00
N ASP A 34 0.62 -11.47 9.28
CA ASP A 34 1.12 -11.54 10.64
C ASP A 34 0.97 -10.16 11.30
N LEU A 35 0.13 -10.09 12.32
CA LEU A 35 -0.15 -8.86 13.05
C LEU A 35 0.57 -8.81 14.40
N SER A 36 1.38 -9.81 14.75
CA SER A 36 2.02 -9.97 16.07
C SER A 36 3.04 -8.87 16.39
N ASP A 37 3.59 -8.21 15.37
CA ASP A 37 4.57 -7.14 15.52
C ASP A 37 3.94 -5.77 15.81
N TYR A 38 2.62 -5.70 15.90
CA TYR A 38 1.88 -4.45 16.08
C TYR A 38 1.15 -4.40 17.42
N ASN A 39 1.01 -3.20 17.98
CA ASN A 39 -0.04 -2.91 18.94
C ASN A 39 -1.33 -2.66 18.15
N LEU A 40 -2.40 -3.38 18.49
CA LEU A 40 -3.65 -3.38 17.74
C LEU A 40 -4.66 -2.41 18.36
N VAL A 41 -5.17 -1.47 17.57
CA VAL A 41 -6.28 -0.62 18.00
C VAL A 41 -7.47 -0.78 17.05
N SER A 42 -8.62 -1.18 17.59
CA SER A 42 -9.85 -1.35 16.82
C SER A 42 -10.71 -0.09 16.80
N LEU A 43 -11.40 0.13 15.68
CA LEU A 43 -12.43 1.17 15.55
C LEU A 43 -13.81 0.54 15.67
N ASN A 44 -14.52 0.94 16.72
CA ASN A 44 -15.91 0.51 16.95
C ASN A 44 -16.07 -1.03 16.88
N HIS A 45 -16.92 -1.55 16.00
CA HIS A 45 -17.34 -2.95 15.93
C HIS A 45 -16.25 -3.95 15.53
N VAL A 46 -15.05 -3.51 15.17
CA VAL A 46 -13.95 -4.43 14.77
C VAL A 46 -13.59 -5.41 15.88
N VAL A 47 -13.75 -5.02 17.13
CA VAL A 47 -13.55 -5.89 18.31
C VAL A 47 -14.41 -7.16 18.28
N ARG A 48 -15.51 -7.20 17.51
CA ARG A 48 -16.34 -8.38 17.31
C ARG A 48 -15.61 -9.52 16.59
N GLU A 49 -14.63 -9.15 15.76
CA GLU A 49 -13.98 -10.05 14.81
C GLU A 49 -12.64 -10.58 15.30
N MET A 50 -12.01 -9.94 16.28
CA MET A 50 -10.71 -10.35 16.79
C MET A 50 -10.35 -9.68 18.11
N LYS A 51 -9.37 -10.26 18.82
CA LYS A 51 -8.78 -9.66 20.01
C LYS A 51 -7.86 -8.49 19.60
N VAL A 52 -7.88 -7.40 20.41
CA VAL A 52 -7.08 -6.19 20.23
C VAL A 52 -6.51 -5.70 21.57
N ASP A 53 -5.43 -4.94 21.54
CA ASP A 53 -4.90 -4.31 22.74
C ASP A 53 -5.78 -3.17 23.21
N VAL A 54 -6.29 -2.35 22.27
CA VAL A 54 -7.13 -1.19 22.55
C VAL A 54 -8.38 -1.20 21.68
N ALA A 55 -9.55 -1.08 22.29
CA ALA A 55 -10.80 -0.81 21.56
C ALA A 55 -11.16 0.66 21.70
N HIS A 56 -11.30 1.36 20.58
CA HIS A 56 -11.65 2.78 20.54
C HIS A 56 -13.09 2.99 20.05
N TYR A 57 -13.79 3.85 20.77
CA TYR A 57 -15.16 4.28 20.43
C TYR A 57 -15.35 5.76 20.66
N ILE A 58 -16.12 6.39 19.77
CA ILE A 58 -16.68 7.73 19.99
C ILE A 58 -18.13 7.58 20.42
N ASP A 59 -18.87 6.65 19.82
CA ASP A 59 -20.31 6.47 20.01
C ASP A 59 -20.62 5.42 21.09
N LEU A 60 -21.42 5.80 22.07
CA LEU A 60 -21.87 4.93 23.17
C LEU A 60 -22.72 3.77 22.66
N ASP A 61 -23.58 4.02 21.68
CA ASP A 61 -24.42 2.99 21.04
C ASP A 61 -23.56 1.84 20.47
N ALA A 62 -22.39 2.15 19.91
CA ALA A 62 -21.47 1.13 19.40
C ALA A 62 -20.77 0.35 20.53
N VAL A 63 -20.51 0.98 21.69
CA VAL A 63 -20.01 0.30 22.90
C VAL A 63 -21.04 -0.71 23.39
N GLU A 64 -22.30 -0.30 23.49
CA GLU A 64 -23.39 -1.18 23.96
C GLU A 64 -23.63 -2.35 23.00
N GLN A 65 -23.56 -2.14 21.69
CA GLN A 65 -23.67 -3.18 20.66
C GLN A 65 -22.53 -4.23 20.71
N CYS A 66 -21.42 -3.91 21.37
CA CYS A 66 -20.27 -4.78 21.52
C CYS A 66 -20.04 -5.23 22.98
N ALA A 67 -20.97 -4.92 23.89
CA ALA A 67 -20.79 -5.13 25.33
C ALA A 67 -20.50 -6.58 25.73
N ASP A 68 -21.02 -7.55 24.99
CA ASP A 68 -20.83 -8.97 25.22
C ASP A 68 -19.41 -9.47 24.84
N VAL A 69 -18.76 -8.85 23.86
CA VAL A 69 -17.44 -9.25 23.37
C VAL A 69 -16.30 -8.40 23.90
N LEU A 70 -16.54 -7.12 24.20
CA LEU A 70 -15.54 -6.17 24.66
C LEU A 70 -14.67 -6.68 25.82
N PRO A 71 -15.22 -7.24 26.92
CA PRO A 71 -14.43 -7.68 28.07
C PRO A 71 -13.46 -8.84 27.77
N ARG A 72 -13.69 -9.56 26.66
CA ARG A 72 -12.88 -10.70 26.24
C ARG A 72 -11.90 -10.33 25.13
N ASN A 73 -12.27 -9.38 24.27
CA ASN A 73 -11.55 -9.06 23.04
C ASN A 73 -10.77 -7.75 23.10
N ALA A 74 -10.85 -6.98 24.19
CA ALA A 74 -10.07 -5.76 24.36
C ALA A 74 -9.38 -5.75 25.73
N ASP A 75 -8.09 -5.40 25.75
CA ASP A 75 -7.37 -5.23 27.00
C ASP A 75 -7.61 -3.83 27.58
N TRP A 76 -7.79 -2.83 26.72
CA TRP A 76 -8.05 -1.43 27.06
C TRP A 76 -9.24 -0.90 26.29
N LEU A 77 -10.04 -0.04 26.93
CA LEU A 77 -11.12 0.70 26.29
C LEU A 77 -10.76 2.19 26.29
N LEU A 78 -10.78 2.80 25.11
CA LEU A 78 -10.45 4.21 24.88
C LEU A 78 -11.68 4.94 24.35
N VAL A 79 -12.16 5.94 25.08
CA VAL A 79 -13.39 6.69 24.76
C VAL A 79 -13.21 8.18 25.05
N PRO A 80 -13.99 9.08 24.45
CA PRO A 80 -14.03 10.47 24.87
C PRO A 80 -14.70 10.62 26.23
N ARG A 81 -14.39 11.70 26.96
CA ARG A 81 -15.05 12.03 28.23
C ARG A 81 -16.56 12.28 28.07
N TYR A 82 -16.97 12.78 26.91
CA TYR A 82 -18.36 12.95 26.50
C TYR A 82 -18.63 12.09 25.26
N PRO A 83 -18.88 10.78 25.42
CA PRO A 83 -19.15 9.89 24.29
C PRO A 83 -20.39 10.35 23.53
N HIS A 84 -20.44 10.05 22.23
CA HIS A 84 -21.61 10.43 21.45
C HIS A 84 -22.79 9.49 21.72
N VAL A 85 -23.96 10.07 21.76
CA VAL A 85 -25.27 9.41 21.74
C VAL A 85 -26.03 9.98 20.54
N ASN A 86 -26.49 9.13 19.63
CA ASN A 86 -27.08 9.56 18.36
C ASN A 86 -26.23 10.60 17.61
N PHE A 87 -24.93 10.31 17.46
CA PHE A 87 -23.92 11.13 16.75
C PHE A 87 -23.67 12.52 17.34
N ARG A 88 -24.04 12.76 18.60
CA ARG A 88 -23.82 14.04 19.33
C ARG A 88 -23.13 13.77 20.66
N PRO A 89 -22.18 14.62 21.06
CA PRO A 89 -21.60 14.51 22.39
C PRO A 89 -22.68 14.47 23.48
N SER A 90 -22.57 13.52 24.40
CA SER A 90 -23.43 13.38 25.55
C SER A 90 -23.37 14.65 26.44
N ASP A 91 -24.47 14.98 27.07
CA ASP A 91 -24.49 16.01 28.13
C ASP A 91 -23.91 15.48 29.45
N GLU A 92 -23.87 14.15 29.62
CA GLU A 92 -23.32 13.48 30.79
C GLU A 92 -21.87 13.09 30.59
N PRO A 93 -20.98 13.38 31.55
CA PRO A 93 -19.60 12.93 31.49
C PRO A 93 -19.49 11.42 31.72
N LEU A 94 -18.35 10.86 31.30
CA LEU A 94 -18.09 9.41 31.34
C LEU A 94 -18.27 8.77 32.72
N GLU A 95 -18.00 9.51 33.80
CA GLU A 95 -18.20 9.06 35.18
C GLU A 95 -19.66 8.68 35.45
N MET A 96 -20.60 9.51 35.02
CA MET A 96 -22.04 9.25 35.17
C MET A 96 -22.50 8.10 34.25
N LEU A 97 -21.91 7.99 33.07
CA LEU A 97 -22.22 6.91 32.14
C LEU A 97 -21.70 5.56 32.62
N CYS A 98 -20.58 5.49 33.35
CA CYS A 98 -20.10 4.27 34.00
C CYS A 98 -21.10 3.70 35.01
N ASP A 99 -21.95 4.54 35.65
CA ASP A 99 -23.00 4.08 36.54
C ASP A 99 -24.18 3.43 35.80
N LYS A 100 -24.38 3.79 34.54
CA LYS A 100 -25.51 3.34 33.71
C LYS A 100 -25.14 2.19 32.79
N VAL A 101 -23.91 2.14 32.29
CA VAL A 101 -23.45 1.19 31.27
C VAL A 101 -22.49 0.17 31.90
N PRO A 102 -22.93 -1.08 32.11
CA PRO A 102 -22.15 -2.09 32.84
C PRO A 102 -20.75 -2.36 32.27
N VAL A 103 -20.57 -2.36 30.94
CA VAL A 103 -19.27 -2.61 30.32
C VAL A 103 -18.28 -1.48 30.57
N LEU A 104 -18.73 -0.22 30.59
CA LEU A 104 -17.90 0.93 30.97
C LEU A 104 -17.44 0.81 32.43
N ARG A 105 -18.38 0.46 33.33
CA ARG A 105 -18.10 0.23 34.75
C ARG A 105 -17.05 -0.87 34.94
N ASP A 106 -17.17 -1.97 34.21
CA ASP A 106 -16.21 -3.08 34.27
C ASP A 106 -14.79 -2.63 33.91
N PHE A 107 -14.60 -1.96 32.77
CA PHE A 107 -13.30 -1.42 32.37
C PHE A 107 -12.78 -0.35 33.34
N ALA A 108 -13.65 0.51 33.86
CA ALA A 108 -13.28 1.51 34.86
C ALA A 108 -12.78 0.87 36.15
N THR A 109 -13.48 -0.16 36.67
CA THR A 109 -13.14 -0.89 37.90
C THR A 109 -11.80 -1.64 37.77
N ARG A 110 -11.51 -2.19 36.59
CA ARG A 110 -10.24 -2.84 36.28
C ARG A 110 -9.09 -1.85 36.06
N GLY A 111 -9.34 -0.52 36.05
CA GLY A 111 -8.33 0.49 35.69
C GLY A 111 -7.91 0.41 34.23
N ARG A 112 -8.78 -0.09 33.34
CA ARG A 112 -8.54 -0.31 31.90
C ARG A 112 -9.35 0.63 31.00
N LEU A 113 -10.00 1.65 31.55
CA LEU A 113 -10.76 2.67 30.84
C LEU A 113 -9.92 3.94 30.72
N VAL A 114 -9.51 4.27 29.48
CA VAL A 114 -8.79 5.50 29.13
C VAL A 114 -9.76 6.49 28.50
N TRP A 115 -9.64 7.75 28.84
CA TRP A 115 -10.51 8.78 28.31
C TRP A 115 -9.76 10.04 27.87
N TYR A 116 -10.35 10.79 26.92
CA TYR A 116 -9.78 12.03 26.38
C TYR A 116 -10.86 13.10 26.15
N TYR A 117 -10.44 14.36 25.99
CA TYR A 117 -11.31 15.45 25.57
C TYR A 117 -11.25 15.60 24.04
N HIS A 118 -12.42 15.84 23.42
CA HIS A 118 -12.54 16.12 22.00
C HIS A 118 -12.16 17.56 21.65
N ASP A 119 -11.54 17.78 20.50
CA ASP A 119 -11.54 19.03 19.75
C ASP A 119 -12.42 18.83 18.50
N LEU A 120 -13.73 19.01 18.66
CA LEU A 120 -14.71 18.86 17.59
C LEU A 120 -14.85 20.16 16.81
N ARG A 121 -14.58 20.15 15.51
CA ARG A 121 -14.78 21.31 14.65
C ARG A 121 -16.24 21.75 14.59
N SER A 122 -17.16 20.79 14.54
CA SER A 122 -18.62 21.03 14.48
C SER A 122 -19.23 21.50 15.80
N ARG A 123 -18.49 21.46 16.89
CA ARG A 123 -18.94 21.77 18.24
C ARG A 123 -17.86 22.47 19.07
N PRO A 124 -17.39 23.67 18.64
CA PRO A 124 -16.32 24.37 19.32
C PRO A 124 -16.70 24.76 20.75
N GLU A 125 -17.99 24.95 21.04
CA GLU A 125 -18.55 25.29 22.37
C GLU A 125 -18.31 24.16 23.39
N LEU A 126 -18.07 22.94 22.97
CA LEU A 126 -17.76 21.83 23.89
C LEU A 126 -16.51 22.10 24.73
N LYS A 127 -15.57 22.88 24.21
CA LYS A 127 -14.35 23.28 24.93
C LYS A 127 -14.61 24.14 26.16
N GLU A 128 -15.71 24.85 26.18
CA GLU A 128 -16.12 25.66 27.35
C GLU A 128 -16.44 24.80 28.58
N ARG A 129 -16.73 23.51 28.37
CA ARG A 129 -16.97 22.51 29.43
C ARG A 129 -15.68 21.92 30.00
N TYR A 130 -14.52 22.19 29.39
CA TYR A 130 -13.26 21.56 29.76
C TYR A 130 -12.53 22.44 30.79
N PRO A 131 -11.82 21.82 31.75
CA PRO A 131 -10.95 22.54 32.64
C PRO A 131 -9.76 23.16 31.87
N ALA A 132 -9.19 24.23 32.41
CA ALA A 132 -8.09 24.95 31.78
C ALA A 132 -6.84 24.04 31.57
N ASP A 133 -6.69 22.99 32.39
CA ASP A 133 -5.63 22.00 32.36
C ASP A 133 -6.03 20.66 31.72
N ALA A 134 -7.03 20.68 30.83
CA ALA A 134 -7.59 19.47 30.21
C ALA A 134 -6.55 18.58 29.50
N GLY A 135 -5.33 19.06 29.28
CA GLY A 135 -4.28 18.35 28.57
C GLY A 135 -4.50 18.35 27.06
N PRO A 136 -3.84 17.44 26.32
CA PRO A 136 -3.96 17.42 24.87
C PRO A 136 -5.38 17.08 24.44
N LEU A 137 -5.96 17.93 23.59
CA LEU A 137 -7.27 17.71 23.00
C LEU A 137 -7.13 16.80 21.78
N VAL A 138 -8.00 15.80 21.66
CA VAL A 138 -8.05 14.89 20.51
C VAL A 138 -8.92 15.49 19.42
N ARG A 139 -8.29 15.88 18.33
CA ARG A 139 -8.97 16.49 17.18
C ARG A 139 -9.78 15.44 16.43
N VAL A 140 -11.04 15.73 16.18
CA VAL A 140 -11.98 14.88 15.44
C VAL A 140 -12.90 15.77 14.61
N ASP A 141 -13.09 15.49 13.34
CA ASP A 141 -14.14 16.12 12.53
C ASP A 141 -15.37 15.22 12.44
N ALA A 142 -15.20 13.99 11.95
CA ALA A 142 -16.32 13.09 11.69
C ALA A 142 -16.05 11.60 11.99
N PHE A 143 -14.81 11.15 12.05
CA PHE A 143 -14.50 9.71 12.05
C PHE A 143 -13.55 9.25 13.16
N SER A 144 -13.81 8.05 13.67
CA SER A 144 -13.00 7.43 14.74
C SER A 144 -11.52 7.27 14.40
N ALA A 145 -11.17 7.10 13.11
CA ALA A 145 -9.78 6.98 12.68
C ALA A 145 -8.98 8.27 12.93
N GLU A 146 -9.63 9.44 12.76
CA GLU A 146 -9.02 10.75 13.05
C GLU A 146 -8.65 10.86 14.53
N ALA A 147 -9.58 10.44 15.41
CA ALA A 147 -9.34 10.43 16.85
C ALA A 147 -8.15 9.54 17.22
N VAL A 148 -8.12 8.31 16.71
CA VAL A 148 -7.05 7.36 17.03
C VAL A 148 -5.70 7.86 16.54
N VAL A 149 -5.60 8.42 15.34
CA VAL A 149 -4.33 8.99 14.84
C VAL A 149 -3.85 10.14 15.73
N ASN A 150 -4.75 11.01 16.22
CA ASN A 150 -4.39 12.05 17.17
C ASN A 150 -3.95 11.50 18.53
N VAL A 151 -4.59 10.45 19.03
CA VAL A 151 -4.18 9.76 20.27
C VAL A 151 -2.78 9.16 20.11
N LEU A 152 -2.53 8.47 18.99
CA LEU A 152 -1.22 7.87 18.71
C LEU A 152 -0.12 8.93 18.54
N ALA A 153 -0.45 10.08 17.95
CA ALA A 153 0.45 11.23 17.88
C ALA A 153 0.79 11.77 19.29
N ALA A 154 -0.21 11.88 20.17
CA ALA A 154 -0.01 12.29 21.57
C ALA A 154 0.84 11.28 22.36
N LEU A 155 0.79 9.98 22.02
CA LEU A 155 1.67 8.93 22.56
C LEU A 155 3.09 8.98 21.99
N GLY A 156 3.36 9.85 21.00
CA GLY A 156 4.68 9.94 20.35
C GLY A 156 4.95 8.83 19.34
N VAL A 157 3.94 8.05 18.96
CA VAL A 157 4.04 6.94 17.98
C VAL A 157 4.51 7.49 16.63
N LYS A 158 5.52 6.85 16.05
CA LYS A 158 6.08 7.26 14.75
C LYS A 158 5.62 6.40 13.59
N THR A 159 5.32 5.13 13.81
CA THR A 159 4.91 4.21 12.75
C THR A 159 3.50 3.71 12.99
N VAL A 160 2.60 4.03 12.05
CA VAL A 160 1.20 3.63 12.08
C VAL A 160 0.85 2.95 10.76
N ARG A 161 0.23 1.78 10.85
CA ARG A 161 -0.37 1.08 9.70
C ARG A 161 -1.87 0.99 9.87
N THR A 162 -2.57 0.78 8.76
CA THR A 162 -4.03 0.65 8.76
C THR A 162 -4.47 -0.59 8.00
N LEU A 163 -5.55 -1.21 8.47
CA LEU A 163 -6.23 -2.30 7.79
C LEU A 163 -7.73 -2.10 7.97
N GLY A 164 -8.47 -1.93 6.88
CA GLY A 164 -9.88 -1.57 6.92
C GLY A 164 -10.17 -0.06 7.11
N VAL A 165 -9.17 0.81 6.92
CA VAL A 165 -9.32 2.27 6.84
C VAL A 165 -9.08 2.67 5.37
N ASP A 166 -10.03 2.33 4.50
CA ASP A 166 -9.85 2.30 3.05
C ASP A 166 -10.45 3.51 2.32
N GLY A 167 -11.25 4.33 3.01
CA GLY A 167 -12.05 5.36 2.35
C GLY A 167 -13.28 4.80 1.63
N GLY A 168 -13.78 5.53 0.63
CA GLY A 168 -14.96 5.15 -0.14
C GLY A 168 -16.25 5.10 0.68
N ILE A 169 -17.19 4.24 0.28
CA ILE A 169 -18.54 4.17 0.87
C ILE A 169 -18.93 2.79 1.42
N HIS A 170 -18.03 1.82 1.41
CA HIS A 170 -18.36 0.43 1.71
C HIS A 170 -17.68 -0.08 2.97
N TYR A 171 -18.41 -0.91 3.74
CA TYR A 171 -17.80 -1.80 4.73
C TYR A 171 -17.35 -3.11 4.09
N GLY A 172 -16.38 -3.77 4.71
CA GLY A 172 -15.97 -5.13 4.39
C GLY A 172 -17.05 -6.15 4.70
N SER A 173 -16.92 -7.36 4.15
CA SER A 173 -17.90 -8.45 4.27
C SER A 173 -18.25 -8.81 5.73
N ALA A 174 -17.29 -8.73 6.64
CA ALA A 174 -17.51 -9.02 8.06
C ALA A 174 -18.50 -8.06 8.76
N PHE A 175 -18.83 -6.92 8.14
CA PHE A 175 -19.66 -5.86 8.73
C PHE A 175 -20.90 -5.54 7.91
N HIS A 176 -21.38 -6.47 7.07
CA HIS A 176 -22.57 -6.28 6.25
C HIS A 176 -23.84 -6.00 7.06
N ASP A 177 -23.94 -6.54 8.27
CA ASP A 177 -25.05 -6.34 9.22
C ASP A 177 -25.16 -4.89 9.71
N LEU A 178 -24.10 -4.11 9.55
CA LEU A 178 -24.05 -2.69 9.92
C LEU A 178 -24.44 -1.74 8.76
N ASN A 179 -24.63 -2.27 7.55
CA ASN A 179 -25.13 -1.48 6.43
C ASN A 179 -26.53 -0.95 6.73
N GLY A 180 -26.72 0.35 6.53
CA GLY A 180 -27.98 1.02 6.86
C GLY A 180 -28.19 1.37 8.35
N LYS A 181 -27.38 0.82 9.27
CA LYS A 181 -27.43 1.14 10.70
C LYS A 181 -26.36 2.15 11.11
N THR A 182 -25.11 1.88 10.76
CA THR A 182 -23.96 2.69 11.19
C THR A 182 -23.11 3.22 10.03
N ARG A 183 -23.22 2.63 8.83
CA ARG A 183 -22.45 3.07 7.67
C ARG A 183 -22.87 4.49 7.27
N LEU A 184 -21.94 5.45 7.43
CA LEU A 184 -22.14 6.87 7.11
C LEU A 184 -23.43 7.47 7.73
N ALA A 185 -23.93 6.89 8.84
CA ALA A 185 -25.11 7.36 9.54
C ALA A 185 -24.88 8.73 10.23
N ASN A 186 -23.64 9.18 10.33
CA ASN A 186 -23.24 10.51 10.77
C ASN A 186 -23.48 11.62 9.73
N GLY A 187 -24.11 11.29 8.59
CA GLY A 187 -24.44 12.24 7.53
C GLY A 187 -23.31 12.55 6.54
N GLN A 188 -22.17 11.85 6.64
CA GLN A 188 -21.10 12.02 5.67
C GLN A 188 -21.40 11.27 4.38
N SER A 189 -20.93 11.81 3.23
CA SER A 189 -21.10 11.21 1.90
C SER A 189 -20.12 10.06 1.65
N SER A 190 -18.94 10.11 2.27
CA SER A 190 -17.85 9.15 2.07
C SER A 190 -16.95 9.09 3.30
N PHE A 191 -16.22 7.99 3.46
CA PHE A 191 -15.13 7.86 4.44
C PHE A 191 -13.84 8.60 4.01
N ASP A 192 -13.74 9.08 2.77
CA ASP A 192 -12.51 9.73 2.25
C ASP A 192 -12.19 11.02 3.02
N ARG A 193 -13.20 11.72 3.53
CA ARG A 193 -13.03 12.96 4.29
C ARG A 193 -12.08 12.83 5.49
N GLN A 194 -11.99 11.65 6.10
CA GLN A 194 -11.06 11.40 7.22
C GLN A 194 -9.60 11.66 6.84
N PHE A 195 -9.20 11.41 5.58
CA PHE A 195 -7.80 11.52 5.15
C PHE A 195 -7.27 12.95 5.18
N TYR A 196 -8.13 13.95 5.06
CA TYR A 196 -7.74 15.35 5.20
C TYR A 196 -7.15 15.64 6.60
N TRP A 197 -7.87 15.23 7.65
CA TRP A 197 -7.44 15.46 9.03
C TRP A 197 -6.32 14.50 9.45
N ILE A 198 -6.38 13.26 9.03
CA ILE A 198 -5.30 12.28 9.25
C ILE A 198 -3.99 12.80 8.65
N HIS A 199 -4.00 13.26 7.39
CA HIS A 199 -2.80 13.81 6.74
C HIS A 199 -2.21 14.98 7.52
N ARG A 200 -3.05 15.87 8.00
CA ARG A 200 -2.60 17.01 8.80
C ARG A 200 -1.90 16.56 10.08
N THR A 201 -2.50 15.68 10.85
CA THR A 201 -1.92 15.15 12.10
C THR A 201 -0.62 14.39 11.85
N VAL A 202 -0.58 13.55 10.81
CA VAL A 202 0.59 12.79 10.39
C VAL A 202 1.76 13.71 10.03
N LYS A 203 1.49 14.77 9.26
CA LYS A 203 2.49 15.76 8.85
C LYS A 203 3.02 16.58 10.03
N GLU A 204 2.12 17.09 10.88
CA GLU A 204 2.47 17.88 12.07
C GLU A 204 3.36 17.08 13.04
N ASN A 205 3.17 15.75 13.15
CA ASN A 205 3.88 14.87 14.08
C ASN A 205 4.97 14.01 13.43
N GLN A 206 5.25 14.18 12.14
CA GLN A 206 6.26 13.42 11.39
C GLN A 206 6.08 11.90 11.53
N MET A 207 4.84 11.43 11.38
CA MET A 207 4.50 10.01 11.48
C MET A 207 4.69 9.33 10.12
N ASP A 208 5.10 8.06 10.14
CA ASP A 208 5.07 7.16 9.00
C ASP A 208 3.72 6.41 9.02
N TYR A 209 2.78 6.86 8.21
CA TYR A 209 1.40 6.37 8.15
C TYR A 209 1.09 5.78 6.77
N GLY A 210 0.42 4.64 6.73
CA GLY A 210 -0.07 4.06 5.48
C GLY A 210 -0.77 2.72 5.69
N PRO A 211 -1.41 2.18 4.64
CA PRO A 211 -2.05 0.88 4.71
C PRO A 211 -1.03 -0.25 4.93
N LEU A 212 -1.47 -1.29 5.64
CA LEU A 212 -0.70 -2.52 5.77
C LEU A 212 -0.94 -3.37 4.51
N HIS A 213 0.14 -3.69 3.81
CA HIS A 213 0.12 -4.52 2.62
C HIS A 213 0.84 -5.84 2.87
N ASP A 214 0.34 -6.93 2.23
CA ASP A 214 1.13 -8.14 2.06
C ASP A 214 2.36 -7.79 1.23
N PRO A 215 3.54 -8.30 1.57
CA PRO A 215 4.67 -8.18 0.69
C PRO A 215 4.38 -8.88 -0.64
N ILE A 216 4.77 -8.23 -1.73
CA ILE A 216 4.80 -8.88 -3.03
C ILE A 216 5.94 -9.89 -3.01
N ARG A 217 5.63 -11.17 -3.09
CA ARG A 217 6.62 -12.24 -3.05
C ARG A 217 7.15 -12.52 -4.44
N VAL A 218 8.43 -12.24 -4.65
CA VAL A 218 9.16 -12.47 -5.91
C VAL A 218 10.20 -13.55 -5.69
N TYR A 219 10.02 -14.70 -6.33
CA TYR A 219 10.95 -15.81 -6.31
C TYR A 219 11.83 -15.77 -7.55
N VAL A 220 13.15 -15.77 -7.37
CA VAL A 220 14.12 -15.60 -8.46
C VAL A 220 14.88 -16.90 -8.68
N GLY A 221 14.72 -17.49 -9.87
CA GLY A 221 15.50 -18.66 -10.30
C GLY A 221 16.96 -18.27 -10.53
N THR A 222 17.89 -18.87 -9.80
CA THR A 222 19.30 -18.48 -9.81
C THR A 222 20.23 -19.61 -9.38
N ASP A 223 21.52 -19.43 -9.66
CA ASP A 223 22.64 -20.16 -9.08
C ASP A 223 23.70 -19.20 -8.54
N ASP A 224 24.78 -19.74 -7.96
CA ASP A 224 25.84 -18.93 -7.35
C ASP A 224 26.47 -17.93 -8.32
N SER A 225 26.56 -18.29 -9.62
CA SER A 225 27.18 -17.45 -10.65
C SER A 225 26.36 -16.19 -11.01
N GLN A 226 25.08 -16.17 -10.66
CA GLN A 226 24.14 -15.09 -11.01
C GLN A 226 23.70 -14.25 -9.80
N MET A 227 24.24 -14.49 -8.59
CA MET A 227 23.78 -13.80 -7.37
C MET A 227 23.96 -12.28 -7.43
N VAL A 228 24.98 -11.76 -8.12
CA VAL A 228 25.13 -10.31 -8.34
C VAL A 228 24.01 -9.78 -9.24
N ALA A 229 23.62 -10.56 -10.28
CA ALA A 229 22.48 -10.19 -11.13
C ALA A 229 21.18 -10.17 -10.34
N VAL A 230 20.96 -11.13 -9.43
CA VAL A 230 19.81 -11.13 -8.50
C VAL A 230 19.76 -9.86 -7.67
N GLN A 231 20.90 -9.41 -7.11
CA GLN A 231 20.95 -8.18 -6.32
C GLN A 231 20.63 -6.93 -7.15
N VAL A 232 21.07 -6.89 -8.41
CA VAL A 232 20.76 -5.81 -9.34
C VAL A 232 19.28 -5.84 -9.74
N LEU A 233 18.71 -7.03 -10.00
CA LEU A 233 17.29 -7.22 -10.24
C LEU A 233 16.45 -6.76 -9.03
N GLU A 234 16.80 -7.22 -7.83
CA GLU A 234 16.13 -6.81 -6.60
C GLU A 234 16.17 -5.28 -6.42
N PHE A 235 17.33 -4.67 -6.63
CA PHE A 235 17.47 -3.22 -6.60
C PHE A 235 16.53 -2.55 -7.62
N SER A 236 16.46 -3.06 -8.86
CA SER A 236 15.57 -2.51 -9.89
C SER A 236 14.10 -2.62 -9.50
N ILE A 237 13.65 -3.75 -8.94
CA ILE A 237 12.29 -3.93 -8.44
C ILE A 237 11.99 -2.88 -7.36
N ARG A 238 12.88 -2.73 -6.38
CA ARG A 238 12.68 -1.84 -5.24
C ARG A 238 12.66 -0.37 -5.62
N GLN A 239 13.29 0.04 -6.74
CA GLN A 239 13.26 1.42 -7.23
C GLN A 239 11.85 1.89 -7.62
N PHE A 240 10.99 0.97 -8.07
CA PHE A 240 9.65 1.31 -8.59
C PHE A 240 8.53 0.78 -7.70
N ALA A 241 8.82 -0.10 -6.74
CA ALA A 241 7.81 -0.73 -5.92
C ALA A 241 7.02 0.28 -5.08
N SER A 242 5.70 0.31 -5.22
CA SER A 242 4.77 1.06 -4.38
C SER A 242 4.34 0.30 -3.12
N ARG A 243 4.64 -1.01 -3.06
CA ARG A 243 4.27 -1.92 -1.97
C ARG A 243 5.51 -2.66 -1.46
N PRO A 244 5.48 -3.21 -0.22
CA PRO A 244 6.55 -4.05 0.29
C PRO A 244 6.83 -5.21 -0.67
N VAL A 245 8.10 -5.50 -0.92
CA VAL A 245 8.53 -6.61 -1.77
C VAL A 245 9.50 -7.50 -1.01
N GLU A 246 9.23 -8.80 -1.01
CA GLU A 246 10.12 -9.84 -0.55
C GLU A 246 10.71 -10.54 -1.77
N VAL A 247 12.04 -10.48 -1.95
CA VAL A 247 12.75 -11.17 -3.03
C VAL A 247 13.46 -12.38 -2.46
N VAL A 248 13.12 -13.56 -2.96
CA VAL A 248 13.62 -14.84 -2.47
C VAL A 248 14.40 -15.56 -3.59
N PRO A 249 15.74 -15.59 -3.54
CA PRO A 249 16.52 -16.37 -4.47
C PRO A 249 16.25 -17.87 -4.28
N LEU A 250 15.95 -18.59 -5.37
CA LEU A 250 15.78 -20.04 -5.38
C LEU A 250 17.16 -20.72 -5.55
N LEU A 251 18.05 -20.45 -4.59
CA LEU A 251 19.45 -20.84 -4.61
C LEU A 251 19.66 -22.15 -3.85
N ASN A 252 20.37 -23.09 -4.44
CA ASN A 252 20.83 -24.34 -3.81
C ASN A 252 19.75 -25.16 -3.11
N LEU A 253 18.50 -25.10 -3.63
CA LEU A 253 17.38 -25.84 -3.08
C LEU A 253 17.52 -27.34 -3.42
N PRO A 254 17.15 -28.26 -2.52
CA PRO A 254 17.16 -29.68 -2.79
C PRO A 254 16.06 -30.05 -3.80
N VAL A 255 16.46 -30.21 -5.06
CA VAL A 255 15.58 -30.58 -6.16
C VAL A 255 16.00 -31.94 -6.69
N PRO A 256 15.08 -32.93 -6.80
CA PRO A 256 15.40 -34.21 -7.40
C PRO A 256 15.74 -34.05 -8.89
N MET A 257 16.62 -34.91 -9.39
CA MET A 257 17.03 -34.91 -10.79
C MET A 257 16.41 -36.08 -11.54
N PRO A 258 15.94 -35.88 -12.78
CA PRO A 258 15.48 -36.97 -13.64
C PRO A 258 16.57 -37.99 -13.92
N ARG A 259 16.19 -39.24 -14.00
CA ARG A 259 17.10 -40.36 -14.35
C ARG A 259 17.54 -40.28 -15.82
N ASP A 260 16.60 -39.93 -16.70
CA ASP A 260 16.88 -39.75 -18.12
C ASP A 260 17.67 -38.45 -18.36
N PRO A 261 18.90 -38.54 -18.91
CA PRO A 261 19.70 -37.36 -19.25
C PRO A 261 19.00 -36.39 -20.21
N ALA A 262 18.11 -36.86 -21.09
CA ALA A 262 17.34 -36.01 -22.02
C ALA A 262 16.37 -35.06 -21.31
N ASN A 263 15.97 -35.42 -20.10
CA ASN A 263 15.05 -34.61 -19.27
C ASN A 263 15.78 -33.79 -18.19
N ARG A 264 17.12 -33.80 -18.18
CA ARG A 264 17.88 -32.99 -17.21
C ARG A 264 17.70 -31.50 -17.46
N PRO A 265 17.64 -30.70 -16.39
CA PRO A 265 17.48 -29.26 -16.52
C PRO A 265 18.68 -28.61 -17.19
N ARG A 266 18.43 -27.59 -18.01
CA ARG A 266 19.48 -26.79 -18.66
C ARG A 266 20.28 -25.96 -17.66
N THR A 267 19.61 -25.49 -16.57
CA THR A 267 20.22 -24.77 -15.45
C THR A 267 19.89 -25.48 -14.15
N GLY A 268 20.76 -25.40 -13.14
CA GLY A 268 20.56 -26.06 -11.85
C GLY A 268 19.26 -25.67 -11.14
N PHE A 269 18.75 -24.49 -11.43
CA PHE A 269 17.54 -23.93 -10.80
C PHE A 269 16.25 -24.13 -11.63
N SER A 270 16.29 -24.71 -12.84
CA SER A 270 15.10 -24.81 -13.72
C SER A 270 13.89 -25.46 -13.03
N PHE A 271 14.11 -26.45 -12.18
CA PHE A 271 13.04 -27.13 -11.45
C PHE A 271 12.71 -26.48 -10.09
N ALA A 272 13.57 -25.57 -9.58
CA ALA A 272 13.34 -24.91 -8.30
C ALA A 272 12.05 -24.09 -8.30
N ARG A 273 11.60 -23.58 -9.48
CA ARG A 273 10.33 -22.87 -9.63
C ARG A 273 9.12 -23.68 -9.18
N PHE A 274 9.17 -25.00 -9.27
CA PHE A 274 8.06 -25.86 -8.83
C PHE A 274 7.97 -26.02 -7.30
N LEU A 275 8.95 -25.51 -6.55
CA LEU A 275 8.90 -25.42 -5.08
C LEU A 275 8.14 -24.17 -4.59
N ILE A 276 7.88 -23.19 -5.46
CA ILE A 276 7.30 -21.90 -5.06
C ILE A 276 5.99 -22.03 -4.27
N PRO A 277 4.98 -22.84 -4.68
CA PRO A 277 3.76 -22.97 -3.88
C PRO A 277 4.04 -23.48 -2.47
N ARG A 278 4.94 -24.45 -2.31
CA ARG A 278 5.36 -24.97 -0.99
C ARG A 278 6.12 -23.91 -0.18
N LEU A 279 7.05 -23.15 -0.79
CA LEU A 279 7.79 -22.07 -0.13
C LEU A 279 6.86 -20.92 0.28
N ALA A 280 5.80 -20.68 -0.48
CA ALA A 280 4.74 -19.74 -0.16
C ALA A 280 3.72 -20.29 0.85
N GLY A 281 3.93 -21.51 1.39
CA GLY A 281 3.00 -22.17 2.30
C GLY A 281 1.66 -22.53 1.66
N TYR A 282 1.62 -22.68 0.34
CA TYR A 282 0.40 -22.90 -0.46
C TYR A 282 -0.66 -21.81 -0.24
N ARG A 283 -0.22 -20.53 -0.11
CA ARG A 283 -1.11 -19.41 0.17
C ARG A 283 -0.78 -18.17 -0.67
N GLY A 284 -1.84 -17.51 -1.12
CA GLY A 284 -1.79 -16.25 -1.85
C GLY A 284 -1.06 -16.35 -3.17
N ARG A 285 -0.47 -15.25 -3.62
CA ARG A 285 0.21 -15.16 -4.91
C ARG A 285 1.73 -15.22 -4.77
N ALA A 286 2.40 -15.52 -5.87
CA ALA A 286 3.84 -15.39 -6.02
C ALA A 286 4.18 -14.97 -7.45
N ILE A 287 5.23 -14.16 -7.62
CA ILE A 287 5.85 -13.88 -8.92
C ILE A 287 7.11 -14.74 -9.02
N TYR A 288 7.30 -15.38 -10.16
CA TYR A 288 8.57 -16.02 -10.53
C TYR A 288 9.27 -15.18 -11.59
N LEU A 289 10.56 -14.97 -11.42
CA LEU A 289 11.46 -14.33 -12.39
C LEU A 289 12.74 -15.14 -12.53
N ASP A 290 13.38 -15.10 -13.71
CA ASP A 290 14.77 -15.53 -13.87
C ASP A 290 15.72 -14.40 -13.40
N ALA A 291 16.96 -14.74 -13.01
CA ALA A 291 17.93 -13.79 -12.44
C ALA A 291 18.42 -12.72 -13.44
N ASP A 292 18.33 -13.02 -14.73
CA ASP A 292 18.84 -12.21 -15.85
C ASP A 292 17.82 -11.17 -16.33
N MET A 293 17.21 -10.46 -15.38
CA MET A 293 16.17 -9.49 -15.66
C MET A 293 16.43 -8.13 -14.99
N LEU A 294 15.75 -7.09 -15.51
CA LEU A 294 15.63 -5.76 -14.89
C LEU A 294 14.18 -5.28 -14.97
N VAL A 295 13.68 -4.69 -13.88
CA VAL A 295 12.33 -4.13 -13.79
C VAL A 295 12.40 -2.61 -13.89
N PHE A 296 11.45 -2.00 -14.63
CA PHE A 296 11.36 -0.56 -14.93
C PHE A 296 9.99 0.04 -14.58
N SER A 297 9.10 -0.75 -13.98
CA SER A 297 7.76 -0.33 -13.56
C SER A 297 7.46 -0.87 -12.16
N ASP A 298 6.38 -0.39 -11.56
CA ASP A 298 5.92 -0.92 -10.29
C ASP A 298 5.51 -2.39 -10.42
N ILE A 299 6.20 -3.26 -9.70
CA ILE A 299 5.93 -4.71 -9.70
C ILE A 299 4.51 -5.04 -9.18
N ALA A 300 3.87 -4.11 -8.47
CA ALA A 300 2.48 -4.25 -8.04
C ALA A 300 1.52 -4.35 -9.24
N GLU A 301 1.83 -3.73 -10.37
CA GLU A 301 1.03 -3.83 -11.58
C GLU A 301 1.00 -5.26 -12.15
N LEU A 302 2.12 -6.00 -12.04
CA LEU A 302 2.17 -7.43 -12.40
C LEU A 302 1.44 -8.29 -11.36
N TRP A 303 1.65 -7.99 -10.07
CA TRP A 303 1.02 -8.72 -8.97
C TRP A 303 -0.51 -8.64 -8.98
N ASP A 304 -1.06 -7.50 -9.36
CA ASP A 304 -2.50 -7.22 -9.30
C ASP A 304 -3.24 -7.64 -10.59
N LEU A 305 -2.55 -8.24 -11.57
CA LEU A 305 -3.21 -8.79 -12.76
C LEU A 305 -4.34 -9.75 -12.35
N PRO A 306 -5.52 -9.67 -13.01
CA PRO A 306 -6.64 -10.55 -12.72
C PRO A 306 -6.31 -12.00 -13.10
N MET A 307 -6.35 -12.90 -12.13
CA MET A 307 -6.09 -14.33 -12.37
C MET A 307 -7.36 -15.12 -12.71
N GLU A 308 -8.54 -14.67 -12.23
CA GLU A 308 -9.84 -15.29 -12.51
C GLU A 308 -9.83 -16.83 -12.40
N LYS A 309 -10.01 -17.53 -13.53
CA LYS A 309 -9.92 -18.99 -13.62
C LYS A 309 -8.49 -19.54 -13.68
N TYR A 310 -7.53 -18.71 -13.99
CA TYR A 310 -6.15 -19.14 -14.19
C TYR A 310 -5.43 -19.38 -12.85
N ARG A 311 -4.62 -20.44 -12.81
CA ARG A 311 -3.70 -20.73 -11.68
C ARG A 311 -2.31 -20.14 -11.95
N VAL A 312 -1.97 -19.96 -13.22
CA VAL A 312 -0.70 -19.38 -13.65
C VAL A 312 -0.97 -18.39 -14.77
N LEU A 313 -0.39 -17.19 -14.71
CA LEU A 313 -0.33 -16.26 -15.84
C LEU A 313 1.10 -16.16 -16.34
N CYS A 314 1.24 -16.13 -17.65
CA CYS A 314 2.51 -15.87 -18.36
C CYS A 314 2.23 -14.98 -19.58
N SER A 315 3.29 -14.48 -20.21
CA SER A 315 3.20 -13.84 -21.51
C SER A 315 3.28 -14.88 -22.63
N ARG A 316 2.80 -14.50 -23.81
CA ARG A 316 2.98 -15.24 -25.05
C ARG A 316 3.80 -14.43 -26.04
N GLN A 317 4.73 -15.06 -26.72
CA GLN A 317 5.51 -14.45 -27.78
C GLN A 317 5.60 -15.39 -28.98
N ASP A 318 5.02 -14.96 -30.08
CA ASP A 318 4.92 -15.77 -31.30
C ASP A 318 5.98 -15.36 -32.36
N GLU A 319 6.56 -14.16 -32.21
CA GLU A 319 7.59 -13.63 -33.10
C GLU A 319 8.89 -13.37 -32.32
N PRO A 320 10.06 -13.62 -32.93
CA PRO A 320 11.33 -13.28 -32.30
C PRO A 320 11.45 -11.77 -32.10
N PRO A 321 12.13 -11.31 -31.04
CA PRO A 321 12.43 -9.89 -30.88
C PRO A 321 13.26 -9.36 -32.06
N PRO A 322 13.17 -8.06 -32.39
CA PRO A 322 13.87 -7.48 -33.53
C PRO A 322 15.39 -7.72 -33.54
N THR A 323 15.98 -7.86 -32.35
CA THR A 323 17.41 -8.19 -32.15
C THR A 323 17.73 -9.66 -32.40
N TRP A 324 16.71 -10.53 -32.51
CA TRP A 324 16.82 -11.99 -32.59
C TRP A 324 16.26 -12.60 -33.89
N THR A 325 16.03 -11.81 -34.90
CA THR A 325 15.37 -12.25 -36.16
C THR A 325 15.94 -13.53 -36.77
N ASN A 326 17.16 -13.96 -36.42
CA ASN A 326 17.81 -15.18 -36.90
C ASN A 326 18.28 -16.11 -35.77
N ASN A 327 17.81 -15.92 -34.51
CA ASN A 327 18.24 -16.78 -33.41
C ASN A 327 17.53 -18.15 -33.49
N PRO A 328 18.28 -19.27 -33.74
CA PRO A 328 17.70 -20.61 -33.85
C PRO A 328 17.12 -21.11 -32.51
N HIS A 329 17.41 -20.44 -31.42
CA HIS A 329 16.94 -20.82 -30.07
C HIS A 329 15.60 -20.17 -29.71
N PHE A 330 15.10 -19.19 -30.48
CA PHE A 330 13.77 -18.66 -30.27
C PHE A 330 12.70 -19.72 -30.53
N GLN A 331 11.80 -19.88 -29.58
CA GLN A 331 10.67 -20.78 -29.72
C GLN A 331 9.38 -19.98 -29.46
N PRO A 332 8.48 -19.90 -30.44
CA PRO A 332 7.19 -19.25 -30.26
C PRO A 332 6.35 -19.98 -29.21
N GLY A 333 5.53 -19.24 -28.49
CA GLY A 333 4.63 -19.78 -27.49
C GLY A 333 4.73 -19.10 -26.14
N ARG A 334 4.37 -19.83 -25.10
CA ARG A 334 4.38 -19.37 -23.71
C ARG A 334 5.79 -19.08 -23.22
N GLN A 335 5.92 -17.97 -22.50
CA GLN A 335 7.19 -17.56 -21.89
C GLN A 335 7.10 -17.72 -20.37
N MET A 336 7.66 -18.84 -19.86
CA MET A 336 7.58 -19.23 -18.45
C MET A 336 8.71 -18.66 -17.58
N SER A 337 9.50 -17.75 -18.11
CA SER A 337 10.54 -17.03 -17.36
C SER A 337 9.97 -15.94 -16.45
N VAL A 338 8.77 -15.45 -16.76
CA VAL A 338 7.97 -14.59 -15.88
C VAL A 338 6.61 -15.25 -15.67
N MET A 339 6.28 -15.53 -14.41
CA MET A 339 4.99 -16.12 -14.05
C MET A 339 4.38 -15.42 -12.86
N LEU A 340 3.06 -15.20 -12.89
CA LEU A 340 2.26 -14.92 -11.71
C LEU A 340 1.51 -16.20 -11.32
N LEU A 341 1.69 -16.64 -10.09
CA LEU A 341 1.21 -17.91 -9.55
C LEU A 341 0.12 -17.66 -8.49
N ASP A 342 -0.97 -18.43 -8.55
CA ASP A 342 -1.97 -18.56 -7.49
C ASP A 342 -1.61 -19.77 -6.64
N CYS A 343 -0.83 -19.55 -5.58
CA CYS A 343 -0.31 -20.62 -4.74
C CYS A 343 -1.40 -21.34 -3.92
N ASP A 344 -2.56 -20.72 -3.69
CA ASP A 344 -3.70 -21.39 -3.03
C ASP A 344 -4.27 -22.53 -3.89
N ARG A 345 -4.09 -22.45 -5.21
CA ARG A 345 -4.67 -23.40 -6.18
C ARG A 345 -3.64 -24.31 -6.83
N LEU A 346 -2.35 -24.19 -6.47
CA LEU A 346 -1.25 -25.00 -6.99
C LEU A 346 -0.79 -26.00 -5.93
N ASP A 347 -0.94 -27.29 -6.23
CA ASP A 347 -0.56 -28.42 -5.37
C ASP A 347 0.74 -29.09 -5.81
N TRP A 348 1.67 -28.30 -6.36
CA TRP A 348 2.92 -28.82 -6.92
C TRP A 348 3.78 -29.55 -5.88
N LYS A 349 4.13 -30.79 -6.20
CA LYS A 349 5.04 -31.63 -5.42
C LYS A 349 6.20 -32.02 -6.32
N ILE A 350 7.35 -31.47 -6.07
CA ILE A 350 8.52 -31.60 -6.95
C ILE A 350 8.91 -33.08 -7.21
N ASP A 351 8.78 -33.94 -6.19
CA ASP A 351 9.10 -35.37 -6.36
C ASP A 351 8.14 -36.08 -7.32
N GLU A 352 6.85 -35.72 -7.32
CA GLU A 352 5.85 -36.26 -8.24
C GLU A 352 6.05 -35.70 -9.67
N ILE A 353 6.46 -34.44 -9.78
CA ILE A 353 6.76 -33.78 -11.06
C ILE A 353 7.96 -34.47 -11.71
N VAL A 354 9.08 -34.63 -10.99
CA VAL A 354 10.26 -35.28 -11.55
C VAL A 354 10.01 -36.76 -11.85
N ARG A 355 9.25 -37.45 -11.00
CA ARG A 355 8.80 -38.82 -11.29
C ARG A 355 8.02 -38.91 -12.60
N GLY A 356 7.19 -37.91 -12.92
CA GLY A 356 6.46 -37.84 -14.19
C GLY A 356 7.37 -37.79 -15.42
N LEU A 357 8.52 -37.14 -15.34
CA LEU A 357 9.56 -37.18 -16.37
C LEU A 357 10.15 -38.58 -16.51
N ASP A 358 10.49 -39.23 -15.39
CA ASP A 358 11.08 -40.58 -15.34
C ASP A 358 10.12 -41.67 -15.85
N GLU A 359 8.82 -41.48 -15.64
CA GLU A 359 7.77 -42.39 -16.14
C GLU A 359 7.33 -42.08 -17.57
N GLY A 360 7.91 -41.04 -18.23
CA GLY A 360 7.58 -40.67 -19.60
C GLY A 360 6.19 -40.09 -19.78
N ARG A 361 5.57 -39.61 -18.69
CA ARG A 361 4.24 -38.92 -18.77
C ARG A 361 4.31 -37.64 -19.58
N TYR A 362 5.46 -36.99 -19.54
CA TYR A 362 5.83 -35.80 -20.30
C TYR A 362 7.35 -35.68 -20.38
N ASN A 363 7.84 -34.83 -21.27
CA ASN A 363 9.27 -34.51 -21.38
C ASN A 363 9.58 -33.12 -20.79
N TYR A 364 10.89 -32.80 -20.74
CA TYR A 364 11.40 -31.53 -20.22
C TYR A 364 10.72 -30.30 -20.87
N ARG A 365 10.59 -30.32 -22.23
CA ARG A 365 9.96 -29.20 -22.95
C ARG A 365 8.48 -29.01 -22.56
N GLN A 366 7.73 -30.10 -22.53
CA GLN A 366 6.30 -30.07 -22.14
C GLN A 366 6.14 -29.55 -20.71
N LEU A 367 7.06 -29.90 -19.82
CA LEU A 367 7.03 -29.40 -18.44
C LEU A 367 7.39 -27.92 -18.35
N LEU A 368 8.51 -27.49 -18.95
CA LEU A 368 9.06 -26.13 -18.75
C LEU A 368 8.44 -25.09 -19.69
N CYS A 369 8.02 -25.45 -20.89
CA CYS A 369 7.46 -24.51 -21.86
C CYS A 369 5.93 -24.55 -21.89
N ASP A 370 5.33 -25.76 -21.80
CA ASP A 370 3.87 -25.89 -21.90
C ASP A 370 3.18 -25.93 -20.53
N LEU A 371 3.96 -26.12 -19.45
CA LEU A 371 3.47 -26.29 -18.07
C LEU A 371 2.40 -27.40 -17.98
N CYS A 372 2.66 -28.56 -18.62
CA CYS A 372 1.72 -29.66 -18.82
C CYS A 372 1.15 -30.28 -17.53
N ILE A 373 1.70 -29.92 -16.37
CA ILE A 373 1.22 -30.30 -15.03
C ILE A 373 0.03 -29.45 -14.55
N VAL A 374 -0.33 -28.40 -15.31
CA VAL A 374 -1.50 -27.58 -15.07
C VAL A 374 -2.45 -27.76 -16.27
N PRO A 375 -3.77 -27.90 -16.07
CA PRO A 375 -4.71 -27.96 -17.18
C PRO A 375 -4.52 -26.76 -18.13
N PRO A 376 -4.43 -26.96 -19.46
CA PRO A 376 -4.11 -25.87 -20.39
C PRO A 376 -5.03 -24.65 -20.32
N HIS A 377 -6.31 -24.85 -19.94
CA HIS A 377 -7.30 -23.77 -19.80
C HIS A 377 -7.16 -22.99 -18.48
N GLU A 378 -6.32 -23.44 -17.56
CA GLU A 378 -5.97 -22.78 -16.29
C GLU A 378 -4.59 -22.08 -16.35
N VAL A 379 -3.89 -22.15 -17.47
CA VAL A 379 -2.69 -21.35 -17.76
C VAL A 379 -3.09 -20.20 -18.67
N GLY A 380 -3.08 -18.97 -18.14
CA GLY A 380 -3.44 -17.76 -18.87
C GLY A 380 -2.24 -17.15 -19.58
N GLU A 381 -2.46 -16.69 -20.81
CA GLU A 381 -1.47 -15.99 -21.65
C GLU A 381 -1.79 -14.48 -21.72
N THR A 382 -2.44 -13.97 -20.68
CA THR A 382 -2.96 -12.58 -20.63
C THR A 382 -2.00 -11.58 -20.00
N MET A 383 -0.81 -12.03 -19.58
CA MET A 383 0.23 -11.13 -19.09
C MET A 383 0.71 -10.25 -20.24
N PRO A 384 0.70 -8.90 -20.10
CA PRO A 384 1.22 -8.00 -21.13
C PRO A 384 2.68 -8.33 -21.48
N ALA A 385 3.00 -8.32 -22.78
CA ALA A 385 4.34 -8.67 -23.28
C ALA A 385 5.45 -7.74 -22.76
N GLU A 386 5.10 -6.53 -22.37
CA GLU A 386 5.97 -5.54 -21.75
C GLU A 386 6.57 -6.03 -20.41
N TRP A 387 5.96 -7.04 -19.77
CA TRP A 387 6.49 -7.72 -18.57
C TRP A 387 7.48 -8.86 -18.86
N ASN A 388 7.83 -9.07 -20.12
CA ASN A 388 8.90 -10.01 -20.50
C ASN A 388 9.48 -9.66 -21.86
N CYS A 389 10.12 -8.48 -21.96
CA CYS A 389 10.77 -8.01 -23.19
C CYS A 389 12.10 -8.72 -23.38
N LEU A 390 12.17 -9.69 -24.28
CA LEU A 390 13.38 -10.48 -24.55
C LEU A 390 14.37 -9.66 -25.39
N GLU A 391 15.57 -9.40 -24.85
CA GLU A 391 16.68 -8.70 -25.52
C GLU A 391 16.29 -7.37 -26.20
N HIS A 392 15.20 -6.77 -25.76
CA HIS A 392 14.69 -5.53 -26.35
C HIS A 392 14.26 -4.53 -25.27
N PHE A 393 14.76 -3.30 -25.40
CA PHE A 393 14.40 -2.21 -24.48
C PHE A 393 13.84 -1.01 -25.24
N GLN A 394 12.64 -0.61 -24.85
CA GLN A 394 11.99 0.62 -25.30
C GLN A 394 11.64 1.49 -24.08
N ALA A 395 12.30 2.65 -23.98
CA ALA A 395 12.06 3.58 -22.87
C ALA A 395 10.58 3.99 -22.76
N GLY A 396 10.03 3.91 -21.55
CA GLY A 396 8.62 4.22 -21.27
C GLY A 396 7.61 3.14 -21.64
N ARG A 397 8.04 2.04 -22.28
CA ARG A 397 7.19 0.90 -22.63
C ARG A 397 7.64 -0.39 -21.95
N THR A 398 8.93 -0.75 -22.04
CA THR A 398 9.46 -1.95 -21.39
C THR A 398 9.25 -1.85 -19.87
N ARG A 399 8.53 -2.80 -19.30
CA ARG A 399 8.28 -2.94 -17.87
C ARG A 399 9.28 -3.89 -17.21
N LEU A 400 9.65 -4.96 -17.94
CA LEU A 400 10.67 -5.90 -17.54
C LEU A 400 11.50 -6.29 -18.78
N LEU A 401 12.81 -6.10 -18.68
CA LEU A 401 13.79 -6.53 -19.68
C LEU A 401 14.41 -7.85 -19.25
N HIS A 402 14.51 -8.81 -20.19
CA HIS A 402 15.06 -10.14 -19.96
C HIS A 402 16.26 -10.39 -20.89
N TYR A 403 17.42 -10.66 -20.30
CA TYR A 403 18.69 -10.97 -20.99
C TYR A 403 18.81 -12.48 -21.19
N THR A 404 18.14 -13.02 -22.19
CA THR A 404 17.97 -14.46 -22.43
C THR A 404 19.17 -15.16 -23.04
N ASP A 405 20.10 -14.41 -23.64
CA ASP A 405 21.32 -14.94 -24.22
C ASP A 405 22.36 -15.23 -23.13
N MET A 406 22.43 -16.50 -22.72
CA MET A 406 23.31 -16.99 -21.64
C MET A 406 24.81 -16.72 -21.93
N GLU A 407 25.22 -16.62 -23.18
CA GLU A 407 26.61 -16.36 -23.55
C GLU A 407 26.91 -14.86 -23.53
N MET A 408 25.89 -14.03 -23.75
CA MET A 408 26.01 -12.58 -23.86
C MET A 408 25.44 -11.82 -22.67
N GLN A 409 25.24 -12.48 -21.53
CA GLN A 409 24.73 -11.82 -20.32
C GLN A 409 25.58 -10.60 -19.94
N PRO A 410 24.97 -9.46 -19.58
CA PRO A 410 25.69 -8.18 -19.48
C PRO A 410 26.76 -8.14 -18.39
N TRP A 411 26.67 -8.96 -17.33
CA TRP A 411 27.72 -9.05 -16.30
C TRP A 411 28.91 -9.91 -16.71
N ARG A 412 28.77 -10.67 -17.81
CA ARG A 412 29.82 -11.54 -18.38
C ARG A 412 30.42 -11.00 -19.67
N HIS A 413 29.63 -10.17 -20.39
CA HIS A 413 30.01 -9.77 -21.73
C HIS A 413 29.67 -8.30 -22.04
N ARG A 414 30.70 -7.42 -22.11
CA ARG A 414 30.54 -5.99 -22.39
C ARG A 414 29.96 -5.64 -23.75
N HIS A 415 30.01 -6.56 -24.71
CA HIS A 415 29.47 -6.39 -26.06
C HIS A 415 27.97 -6.73 -26.15
N ASN A 416 27.32 -7.07 -25.03
CA ASN A 416 25.87 -7.13 -25.00
C ASN A 416 25.29 -5.76 -25.38
N PRO A 417 24.37 -5.66 -26.38
CA PRO A 417 23.83 -4.39 -26.86
C PRO A 417 23.17 -3.55 -25.76
N LEU A 418 22.66 -4.18 -24.71
CA LEU A 418 21.97 -3.57 -23.59
C LEU A 418 22.83 -3.51 -22.30
N TRP A 419 24.14 -3.80 -22.42
CA TRP A 419 25.09 -3.77 -21.32
C TRP A 419 25.09 -2.45 -20.53
N SER A 420 25.00 -1.32 -21.24
CA SER A 420 24.99 0.01 -20.62
C SER A 420 23.81 0.22 -19.67
N ILE A 421 22.65 -0.39 -19.97
CA ILE A 421 21.46 -0.31 -19.11
C ILE A 421 21.70 -1.11 -17.83
N TRP A 422 22.14 -2.38 -17.97
CA TRP A 422 22.42 -3.22 -16.82
C TRP A 422 23.50 -2.63 -15.91
N ARG A 423 24.60 -2.16 -16.49
CA ARG A 423 25.71 -1.54 -15.74
C ARG A 423 25.25 -0.27 -15.00
N ALA A 424 24.36 0.53 -15.58
CA ALA A 424 23.82 1.70 -14.90
C ALA A 424 23.07 1.32 -13.64
N TYR A 425 22.25 0.25 -13.68
CA TYR A 425 21.57 -0.28 -12.50
C TYR A 425 22.54 -0.92 -11.51
N TYR A 426 23.53 -1.67 -11.97
CA TYR A 426 24.59 -2.21 -11.11
C TYR A 426 25.31 -1.09 -10.34
N ARG A 427 25.76 -0.04 -11.01
CA ARG A 427 26.43 1.10 -10.37
C ARG A 427 25.52 1.82 -9.36
N ALA A 428 24.26 2.00 -9.68
CA ALA A 428 23.28 2.57 -8.77
C ALA A 428 23.04 1.66 -7.55
N ALA A 429 22.97 0.34 -7.75
CA ALA A 429 22.83 -0.65 -6.68
C ALA A 429 24.07 -0.67 -5.77
N VAL A 430 25.28 -0.61 -6.36
CA VAL A 430 26.54 -0.49 -5.60
C VAL A 430 26.56 0.79 -4.77
N ALA A 431 26.22 1.93 -5.36
CA ALA A 431 26.15 3.22 -4.66
C ALA A 431 25.14 3.23 -3.51
N ALA A 432 24.02 2.51 -3.67
CA ALA A 432 23.00 2.32 -2.64
C ALA A 432 23.39 1.25 -1.60
N GLY A 433 24.49 0.53 -1.83
CA GLY A 433 24.93 -0.58 -0.99
C GLY A 433 24.07 -1.81 -1.06
N ALA A 434 23.33 -1.98 -2.14
CA ALA A 434 22.49 -3.15 -2.39
C ALA A 434 23.27 -4.34 -2.97
N VAL A 435 24.50 -4.13 -3.46
CA VAL A 435 25.38 -5.18 -3.95
C VAL A 435 26.44 -5.50 -2.91
N GLN A 436 26.59 -6.78 -2.60
CA GLN A 436 27.58 -7.28 -1.63
C GLN A 436 28.97 -7.37 -2.30
N PRO A 437 30.00 -6.67 -1.80
CA PRO A 437 31.35 -6.68 -2.37
C PRO A 437 31.94 -8.07 -2.51
N ASP A 438 31.80 -8.91 -1.50
CA ASP A 438 32.35 -10.27 -1.47
C ASP A 438 31.80 -11.16 -2.60
N LEU A 439 30.53 -10.96 -2.99
CA LEU A 439 29.93 -11.67 -4.14
C LEU A 439 30.52 -11.23 -5.47
N VAL A 440 30.85 -9.94 -5.60
CA VAL A 440 31.49 -9.39 -6.80
C VAL A 440 32.92 -9.94 -6.91
N GLU A 441 33.69 -9.90 -5.82
CA GLU A 441 35.05 -10.43 -5.78
C GLU A 441 35.09 -11.92 -6.08
N THR A 442 34.21 -12.70 -5.46
CA THR A 442 34.05 -14.14 -5.72
C THR A 442 33.65 -14.40 -7.16
N GLY A 443 32.72 -13.64 -7.70
CA GLY A 443 32.26 -13.79 -9.09
C GLY A 443 33.37 -13.51 -10.12
N ILE A 444 34.23 -12.53 -9.87
CA ILE A 444 35.39 -12.22 -10.70
C ILE A 444 36.44 -13.36 -10.59
N ALA A 445 36.75 -13.79 -9.37
CA ALA A 445 37.72 -14.86 -9.14
C ALA A 445 37.30 -16.16 -9.84
N ASN A 446 36.02 -16.45 -9.95
CA ASN A 446 35.45 -17.61 -10.63
C ASN A 446 35.22 -17.38 -12.14
N GLY A 447 35.50 -16.19 -12.68
CA GLY A 447 35.27 -15.88 -14.10
C GLY A 447 33.79 -15.73 -14.46
N TRP A 448 32.91 -15.50 -13.49
CA TRP A 448 31.49 -15.29 -13.69
C TRP A 448 31.12 -13.83 -14.00
N LEU A 449 32.00 -12.91 -13.62
CA LEU A 449 31.79 -11.47 -13.74
C LEU A 449 32.98 -10.81 -14.49
N LEU A 450 32.67 -9.72 -15.20
CA LEU A 450 33.67 -8.86 -15.80
C LEU A 450 34.51 -8.14 -14.74
N GLN A 451 35.83 -8.03 -14.97
CA GLN A 451 36.76 -7.34 -14.08
C GLN A 451 36.39 -5.86 -13.87
N GLU A 452 35.83 -5.22 -14.90
CA GLU A 452 35.39 -3.81 -14.83
C GLU A 452 34.32 -3.53 -13.76
N LEU A 453 33.58 -4.55 -13.32
CA LEU A 453 32.59 -4.41 -12.25
C LEU A 453 33.26 -4.20 -10.88
N ALA A 454 34.48 -4.70 -10.68
CA ALA A 454 35.26 -4.39 -9.47
C ALA A 454 35.69 -2.93 -9.44
N ASP A 455 35.98 -2.34 -10.59
CA ASP A 455 36.36 -0.92 -10.65
C ASP A 455 35.17 -0.01 -10.30
N ASP A 456 33.96 -0.37 -10.77
CA ASP A 456 32.73 0.33 -10.40
C ASP A 456 32.46 0.22 -8.88
N LEU A 457 32.77 -0.93 -8.26
CA LEU A 457 32.65 -1.12 -6.81
C LEU A 457 33.62 -0.21 -6.01
N ARG A 458 34.87 -0.06 -6.49
CA ARG A 458 35.91 0.78 -5.85
C ARG A 458 35.65 2.27 -6.00
N LEU A 459 34.96 2.70 -7.08
CA LEU A 459 34.63 4.09 -7.34
C LEU A 459 33.40 4.56 -6.57
N ALA A 460 32.66 3.67 -5.91
CA ALA A 460 31.56 4.05 -5.03
C ALA A 460 32.10 4.83 -3.80
N PRO A 461 31.46 5.92 -3.37
CA PRO A 461 31.85 6.64 -2.16
C PRO A 461 31.88 5.69 -0.97
N SER A 462 32.99 5.71 -0.21
CA SER A 462 33.17 4.87 0.96
C SER A 462 32.01 5.04 1.94
N ARG A 463 31.38 3.95 2.30
CA ARG A 463 30.18 3.88 3.12
C ARG A 463 30.36 4.47 4.51
N MET A 464 29.32 5.14 4.96
CA MET A 464 28.98 5.23 6.37
C MET A 464 28.62 3.82 6.91
N ASP A 465 29.05 3.55 8.12
CA ASP A 465 29.05 2.33 8.91
C ASP A 465 27.89 1.33 8.65
N PRO A 466 28.18 0.05 8.27
CA PRO A 466 27.16 -0.96 8.00
C PRO A 466 26.34 -1.43 9.20
N MET A 467 26.69 -1.02 10.43
CA MET A 467 26.03 -1.46 11.65
C MET A 467 24.80 -0.63 12.05
N ALA A 468 24.58 0.52 11.40
CA ALA A 468 23.50 1.43 11.80
C ALA A 468 22.13 1.08 11.20
N ASP A 469 22.03 0.19 10.19
CA ASP A 469 20.76 0.01 9.48
C ASP A 469 20.48 -1.40 8.96
N LYS A 470 20.58 -2.42 9.83
CA LYS A 470 20.12 -3.78 9.50
C LYS A 470 18.58 -3.91 9.45
N GLY A 471 17.84 -2.84 9.77
CA GLY A 471 16.37 -2.80 9.74
C GLY A 471 15.77 -2.22 8.46
N ALA A 472 16.55 -1.61 7.55
CA ALA A 472 16.04 -0.77 6.47
C ALA A 472 15.97 -1.43 5.08
N LEU A 473 16.24 -2.71 4.95
CA LEU A 473 16.21 -3.43 3.66
C LEU A 473 14.87 -4.10 3.31
N VAL A 474 13.86 -3.96 4.15
CA VAL A 474 12.48 -4.20 3.74
C VAL A 474 12.00 -2.92 3.06
N CYS A 475 11.97 -2.86 1.74
CA CYS A 475 11.30 -1.76 1.05
C CYS A 475 9.79 -1.87 1.25
N THR A 476 9.36 -1.37 2.37
CA THR A 476 8.08 -0.71 2.47
C THR A 476 8.07 0.45 1.46
N PRO A 477 6.92 0.82 0.87
CA PRO A 477 6.78 2.10 0.17
C PRO A 477 7.50 3.13 1.03
N THR A 478 8.42 3.88 0.45
CA THR A 478 9.24 4.80 1.25
C THR A 478 8.29 5.66 2.09
N ALA A 479 8.69 6.08 3.28
CA ALA A 479 7.88 7.00 4.10
C ALA A 479 7.42 8.20 3.25
N ARG A 480 8.22 8.58 2.24
CA ARG A 480 7.89 9.59 1.24
C ARG A 480 6.73 9.18 0.32
N GLN A 481 6.69 7.94 -0.16
CA GLN A 481 5.60 7.45 -1.02
C GLN A 481 4.28 7.36 -0.25
N ARG A 482 4.31 6.80 0.97
CA ARG A 482 3.12 6.76 1.84
C ARG A 482 2.62 8.17 2.20
N SER A 483 3.53 9.10 2.46
CA SER A 483 3.18 10.50 2.68
C SER A 483 2.54 11.15 1.45
N GLN A 484 3.01 10.82 0.24
CA GLN A 484 2.42 11.33 -1.01
C GLN A 484 1.03 10.74 -1.27
N GLU A 485 0.82 9.45 -1.02
CA GLU A 485 -0.49 8.81 -1.14
C GLU A 485 -1.51 9.40 -0.17
N LEU A 486 -1.10 9.59 1.08
CA LEU A 486 -1.95 10.22 2.09
C LEU A 486 -2.23 11.70 1.73
N GLU A 487 -1.25 12.45 1.25
CA GLU A 487 -1.41 13.83 0.77
C GLU A 487 -2.40 13.89 -0.40
N LEU A 488 -2.31 12.93 -1.34
CA LEU A 488 -3.23 12.82 -2.47
C LEU A 488 -4.66 12.52 -2.01
N ALA A 489 -4.81 11.58 -1.07
CA ALA A 489 -6.11 11.26 -0.47
C ALA A 489 -6.70 12.47 0.27
N ALA A 490 -5.87 13.20 1.02
CA ALA A 490 -6.26 14.41 1.73
C ALA A 490 -6.72 15.53 0.79
N LEU A 491 -6.01 15.77 -0.32
CA LEU A 491 -6.39 16.77 -1.32
C LEU A 491 -7.70 16.42 -2.05
N ARG A 492 -7.94 15.13 -2.32
CA ARG A 492 -9.24 14.68 -2.86
C ARG A 492 -10.37 14.96 -1.89
N ALA A 493 -10.16 14.68 -0.59
CA ALA A 493 -11.15 14.97 0.45
C ALA A 493 -11.42 16.47 0.57
N GLU A 494 -10.39 17.32 0.52
CA GLU A 494 -10.53 18.78 0.56
C GLU A 494 -11.35 19.31 -0.62
N VAL A 495 -11.09 18.83 -1.84
CA VAL A 495 -11.89 19.17 -3.03
C VAL A 495 -13.36 18.81 -2.84
N ASN A 496 -13.65 17.64 -2.24
CA ASN A 496 -15.04 17.25 -1.98
C ASN A 496 -15.71 18.15 -0.94
N ILE A 497 -15.01 18.51 0.14
CA ILE A 497 -15.51 19.43 1.17
C ILE A 497 -15.88 20.78 0.54
N LEU A 498 -15.00 21.35 -0.28
CA LEU A 498 -15.25 22.63 -0.96
C LEU A 498 -16.41 22.56 -1.96
N HIS A 499 -16.61 21.41 -2.61
CA HIS A 499 -17.79 21.20 -3.45
C HIS A 499 -19.10 21.20 -2.63
N GLU A 500 -19.12 20.48 -1.50
CA GLU A 500 -20.29 20.45 -0.61
C GLU A 500 -20.60 21.83 -0.06
N GLU A 501 -19.58 22.61 0.35
CA GLU A 501 -19.76 23.98 0.82
C GLU A 501 -20.32 24.90 -0.29
N ALA A 502 -19.84 24.75 -1.51
CA ALA A 502 -20.36 25.50 -2.67
C ALA A 502 -21.81 25.15 -3.00
N GLU A 503 -22.22 23.88 -2.88
CA GLU A 503 -23.62 23.47 -3.07
C GLU A 503 -24.54 24.05 -1.98
N ILE A 504 -24.12 24.03 -0.71
CA ILE A 504 -24.87 24.64 0.40
C ILE A 504 -25.09 26.12 0.13
N LEU A 505 -24.06 26.85 -0.27
CA LEU A 505 -24.15 28.26 -0.63
C LEU A 505 -25.11 28.52 -1.80
N ARG A 506 -25.10 27.66 -2.83
CA ARG A 506 -26.04 27.73 -3.96
C ARG A 506 -27.49 27.56 -3.48
N HIS A 507 -27.74 26.59 -2.58
CA HIS A 507 -29.06 26.38 -2.01
C HIS A 507 -29.52 27.58 -1.15
N GLU A 508 -28.60 28.17 -0.37
CA GLU A 508 -28.92 29.39 0.40
C GLU A 508 -29.26 30.58 -0.52
N VAL A 509 -28.51 30.79 -1.59
CA VAL A 509 -28.81 31.83 -2.61
C VAL A 509 -30.18 31.60 -3.22
N HIS A 510 -30.51 30.37 -3.56
CA HIS A 510 -31.82 30.00 -4.13
C HIS A 510 -32.96 30.24 -3.13
N ALA A 511 -32.83 29.79 -1.88
CA ALA A 511 -33.82 29.99 -0.84
C ALA A 511 -34.08 31.48 -0.56
N ARG A 512 -33.03 32.29 -0.48
CA ARG A 512 -33.16 33.75 -0.30
C ARG A 512 -33.80 34.42 -1.53
N SER A 513 -33.52 33.94 -2.74
CA SER A 513 -34.16 34.39 -3.98
C SER A 513 -35.66 34.14 -3.98
N LEU A 514 -36.10 32.97 -3.47
CA LEU A 514 -37.52 32.63 -3.33
C LEU A 514 -38.22 33.51 -2.30
N GLN A 515 -37.61 33.73 -1.13
CA GLN A 515 -38.15 34.62 -0.07
C GLN A 515 -38.36 36.04 -0.54
N VAL A 516 -37.47 36.55 -1.38
CA VAL A 516 -37.62 37.88 -1.98
C VAL A 516 -38.69 37.87 -3.07
N GLY A 517 -38.86 36.78 -3.80
CA GLY A 517 -39.97 36.61 -4.76
C GLY A 517 -41.36 36.67 -4.08
N GLU A 518 -41.48 36.05 -2.90
CA GLU A 518 -42.70 36.07 -2.09
C GLU A 518 -42.98 37.47 -1.49
N ALA A 519 -41.91 38.19 -1.07
CA ALA A 519 -42.06 39.57 -0.59
C ALA A 519 -42.52 40.55 -1.70
N HIS A 520 -42.19 40.27 -2.96
CA HIS A 520 -42.64 41.02 -4.15
C HIS A 520 -44.18 41.00 -4.32
N ALA A 521 -44.81 39.90 -3.89
CA ALA A 521 -46.26 39.73 -4.04
C ALA A 521 -47.09 40.59 -3.05
N HIS A 522 -46.45 41.19 -2.03
CA HIS A 522 -47.15 41.81 -0.89
C HIS A 522 -46.96 43.33 -0.67
N GLY A 523 -46.25 44.08 -1.51
CA GLY A 523 -46.22 45.53 -1.31
C GLY A 523 -45.16 46.35 -2.05
N GLY A 524 -45.57 47.36 -2.79
CA GLY A 524 -44.76 48.11 -3.79
C GLY A 524 -43.73 49.10 -3.24
N ASP A 525 -43.70 49.52 -1.99
CA ASP A 525 -42.73 50.52 -1.47
C ASP A 525 -41.58 49.92 -0.65
N LEU A 526 -41.75 48.75 -0.10
CA LEU A 526 -40.68 47.94 0.49
C LEU A 526 -39.79 47.30 -0.57
N LEU A 527 -40.28 47.27 -1.82
CA LEU A 527 -39.65 46.63 -2.96
C LEU A 527 -38.26 47.20 -3.28
N ARG A 528 -38.10 48.51 -3.30
CA ARG A 528 -36.83 49.16 -3.69
C ARG A 528 -35.72 48.95 -2.67
N GLN A 529 -36.05 48.92 -1.37
CA GLN A 529 -35.05 48.61 -0.34
C GLN A 529 -34.69 47.12 -0.31
N ALA A 530 -35.68 46.22 -0.51
CA ALA A 530 -35.45 44.78 -0.57
C ALA A 530 -34.63 44.38 -1.81
N GLU A 531 -34.85 45.04 -2.97
CA GLU A 531 -34.06 44.82 -4.18
C GLU A 531 -32.58 45.20 -4.00
N ALA A 532 -32.31 46.35 -3.39
CA ALA A 532 -30.93 46.78 -3.13
C ALA A 532 -30.19 45.82 -2.17
N VAL A 533 -30.87 45.37 -1.11
CA VAL A 533 -30.33 44.39 -0.16
C VAL A 533 -30.12 43.02 -0.84
N ARG A 534 -31.08 42.60 -1.68
CA ARG A 534 -30.97 41.37 -2.47
C ARG A 534 -29.77 41.39 -3.42
N GLU A 535 -29.63 42.47 -4.22
CA GLU A 535 -28.51 42.60 -5.14
C GLU A 535 -27.17 42.55 -4.40
N GLN A 536 -27.08 43.22 -3.27
CA GLN A 536 -25.88 43.23 -2.46
C GLN A 536 -25.56 41.86 -1.85
N GLN A 537 -26.57 41.14 -1.35
CA GLN A 537 -26.40 39.79 -0.78
C GLN A 537 -26.11 38.76 -1.87
N THR A 538 -26.82 38.82 -3.00
CA THR A 538 -26.60 37.93 -4.14
C THR A 538 -25.21 38.13 -4.74
N ALA A 539 -24.75 39.38 -4.85
CA ALA A 539 -23.40 39.70 -5.33
C ALA A 539 -22.31 39.23 -4.35
N ALA A 540 -22.55 39.28 -3.05
CA ALA A 540 -21.62 38.77 -2.04
C ALA A 540 -21.50 37.24 -2.09
N LEU A 541 -22.64 36.54 -2.18
CA LEU A 541 -22.68 35.07 -2.30
C LEU A 541 -22.09 34.57 -3.66
N ALA A 542 -22.37 35.30 -4.75
CA ALA A 542 -21.77 34.99 -6.04
C ALA A 542 -20.23 35.14 -6.04
N ARG A 543 -19.70 36.15 -5.33
CA ARG A 543 -18.25 36.28 -5.13
C ARG A 543 -17.72 35.11 -4.31
N GLN A 544 -18.37 34.73 -3.24
CA GLN A 544 -17.95 33.63 -2.39
C GLN A 544 -17.95 32.28 -3.15
N ILE A 545 -18.98 32.04 -3.99
CA ILE A 545 -19.01 30.86 -4.88
C ILE A 545 -17.89 30.92 -5.91
N ALA A 546 -17.60 32.10 -6.48
CA ALA A 546 -16.51 32.27 -7.43
C ALA A 546 -15.14 32.03 -6.79
N ASP A 547 -14.93 32.52 -5.57
CA ASP A 547 -13.72 32.32 -4.80
C ASP A 547 -13.50 30.82 -4.48
N LEU A 548 -14.53 30.13 -3.98
CA LEU A 548 -14.52 28.68 -3.76
C LEU A 548 -14.25 27.91 -5.07
N GLY A 549 -14.88 28.36 -6.18
CA GLY A 549 -14.63 27.77 -7.50
C GLY A 549 -13.17 27.91 -7.94
N GLN A 550 -12.54 29.07 -7.69
CA GLN A 550 -11.11 29.31 -7.97
C GLN A 550 -10.23 28.45 -7.06
N GLU A 551 -10.59 28.30 -5.83
CA GLU A 551 -9.86 27.45 -4.87
C GLU A 551 -9.92 25.97 -5.29
N VAL A 552 -11.08 25.46 -5.68
CA VAL A 552 -11.26 24.10 -6.24
C VAL A 552 -10.43 23.92 -7.52
N LEU A 553 -10.41 24.92 -8.42
CA LEU A 553 -9.59 24.86 -9.63
C LEU A 553 -8.09 24.89 -9.33
N SER A 554 -7.68 25.66 -8.33
CA SER A 554 -6.28 25.69 -7.86
C SER A 554 -5.85 24.37 -7.28
N LEU A 555 -6.68 23.77 -6.43
CA LEU A 555 -6.46 22.44 -5.85
C LEU A 555 -6.39 21.34 -6.92
N ARG A 556 -7.31 21.38 -7.90
CA ARG A 556 -7.29 20.45 -9.05
C ARG A 556 -6.01 20.59 -9.88
N ARG A 557 -5.54 21.80 -10.14
CA ARG A 557 -4.26 22.04 -10.84
C ARG A 557 -3.08 21.54 -10.01
N SER A 558 -3.07 21.81 -8.72
CA SER A 558 -2.05 21.31 -7.78
C SER A 558 -2.05 19.79 -7.72
N LEU A 559 -3.23 19.17 -7.68
CA LEU A 559 -3.40 17.71 -7.70
C LEU A 559 -2.88 17.11 -9.02
N ALA A 560 -3.25 17.69 -10.16
CA ALA A 560 -2.77 17.24 -11.48
C ALA A 560 -1.25 17.41 -11.61
N TRP A 561 -0.68 18.49 -11.07
CA TRP A 561 0.76 18.72 -11.06
C TRP A 561 1.49 17.74 -10.14
N LYS A 562 0.94 17.45 -8.95
CA LYS A 562 1.50 16.47 -8.00
C LYS A 562 1.43 15.05 -8.55
N ILE A 563 0.31 14.66 -9.19
CA ILE A 563 0.18 13.36 -9.88
C ILE A 563 1.19 13.30 -11.04
N GLY A 564 1.25 14.32 -11.88
CA GLY A 564 2.21 14.39 -12.98
C GLY A 564 3.66 14.25 -12.49
N ARG A 565 4.01 14.88 -11.37
CA ARG A 565 5.34 14.80 -10.76
C ARG A 565 5.61 13.44 -10.13
N ALA A 566 4.61 12.80 -9.52
CA ALA A 566 4.72 11.44 -8.98
C ALA A 566 4.93 10.41 -10.10
N VAL A 567 4.25 10.59 -11.25
CA VAL A 567 4.39 9.72 -12.42
C VAL A 567 5.70 9.98 -13.19
N THR A 568 6.19 11.23 -13.23
CA THR A 568 7.38 11.60 -14.01
C THR A 568 8.68 11.64 -13.19
N SER A 569 8.59 11.60 -11.86
CA SER A 569 9.77 11.65 -10.97
C SER A 569 10.79 10.54 -11.24
N PRO A 570 10.39 9.29 -11.53
CA PRO A 570 11.32 8.24 -11.95
C PRO A 570 12.05 8.59 -13.26
N LEU A 571 11.33 9.18 -14.23
CA LEU A 571 11.90 9.55 -15.53
C LEU A 571 12.93 10.69 -15.44
N THR A 572 12.77 11.62 -14.51
CA THR A 572 13.75 12.71 -14.31
C THR A 572 15.03 12.22 -13.64
N THR A 573 14.95 11.18 -12.83
CA THR A 573 16.14 10.54 -12.23
C THR A 573 16.95 9.81 -13.31
N ILE A 574 16.28 9.13 -14.24
CA ILE A 574 16.94 8.46 -15.38
C ILE A 574 17.56 9.49 -16.34
N LYS A 575 16.91 10.64 -16.60
CA LYS A 575 17.51 11.72 -17.43
C LYS A 575 18.76 12.35 -16.80
N LYS A 576 18.91 12.33 -15.49
CA LYS A 576 20.12 12.84 -14.82
C LYS A 576 21.30 11.84 -14.89
N LEU A 577 21.04 10.58 -15.22
CA LEU A 577 22.07 9.53 -15.38
C LEU A 577 22.56 9.38 -16.83
N ALA A 578 21.92 10.03 -17.81
CA ALA A 578 22.43 10.07 -19.17
C ALA A 578 23.62 11.05 -19.27
N PRO A 579 24.77 10.65 -19.81
CA PRO A 579 25.92 11.55 -19.94
C PRO A 579 25.56 12.73 -20.86
N ARG A 580 25.80 13.95 -20.39
CA ARG A 580 25.79 15.13 -21.25
C ARG A 580 26.82 14.89 -22.35
N ARG A 581 26.38 14.69 -23.60
CA ARG A 581 27.25 14.82 -24.75
C ARG A 581 27.69 16.29 -24.77
N ALA A 582 29.00 16.50 -24.65
CA ALA A 582 29.62 17.76 -24.93
C ALA A 582 29.37 18.05 -26.43
N ALA A 583 28.81 19.21 -26.70
CA ALA A 583 28.90 19.87 -27.98
C ALA A 583 30.16 20.74 -27.96
#